data_59e55966666210c720012e590997109f
#
_entry.id   59e55966666210c720012e590997109f
#
_cell.length_a   1.000
_cell.length_b   1.000
_cell.length_c   1.000
_cell.angle_alpha   90.00
_cell.angle_beta   90.00
_cell.angle_gamma   90.00
#
_symmetry.space_group_name_H-M   'P 1'
#
loop_
_entity.id
_entity.type
_entity.pdbx_description
1 polymer ?
#
loop_
_entity_poly.entity_id
_entity_poly.type
_entity_poly.pdbx_seq_one_letter_code
_entity_poly.pdbx_strand_id
1 'polypeptide(L)'
;DADPNHLGTPEGTVDLTIPDFISADPCHYISRQTICAPAKGEPDRWLQFLDEIFAGDQGVIDFIQRLCGYALTGQTREEKLFFLYGSGANGKSKFLETLTYIWNNYATRIAPTTLLNKRFSDHSTEIAKLAGARLVLGSELPTGEIWDDQKLKELTGGDTLTGRFMRQDFFDFKPQFTLLLAGNHIPQMKHVGEAERR
;
A
#
# COMPACT_ATOMS: atom_id res chain seq x y z
N ASP A 1 1.68 -8.04 19.15
CA ASP A 1 1.72 -7.58 17.74
C ASP A 1 3.07 -6.94 17.47
N ALA A 2 3.58 -7.04 16.24
CA ALA A 2 4.81 -6.39 15.83
C ALA A 2 4.67 -4.85 15.89
N ASP A 3 5.74 -4.17 16.31
CA ASP A 3 5.79 -2.71 16.24
C ASP A 3 5.71 -2.27 14.75
N PRO A 4 4.77 -1.40 14.38
CA PRO A 4 4.65 -0.92 13.02
C PRO A 4 5.88 -0.14 12.52
N ASN A 5 6.73 0.36 13.40
CA ASN A 5 7.97 1.01 13.02
C ASN A 5 9.15 0.04 12.79
N HIS A 6 8.98 -1.24 13.08
CA HIS A 6 9.99 -2.24 12.82
C HIS A 6 9.78 -2.88 11.44
N LEU A 7 10.79 -2.82 10.60
CA LEU A 7 10.79 -3.40 9.25
C LEU A 7 11.76 -4.58 9.19
N GLY A 8 11.25 -5.77 8.91
CA GLY A 8 12.10 -6.94 8.68
C GLY A 8 12.83 -6.88 7.34
N THR A 9 14.10 -7.22 7.36
CA THR A 9 14.94 -7.33 6.17
C THR A 9 15.78 -8.61 6.24
N PRO A 10 16.40 -9.07 5.14
CA PRO A 10 17.27 -10.25 5.18
C PRO A 10 18.46 -10.14 6.14
N GLU A 11 18.92 -8.92 6.43
CA GLU A 11 20.09 -8.67 7.29
C GLU A 11 19.71 -8.31 8.74
N GLY A 12 18.41 -8.24 9.05
CA GLY A 12 17.94 -7.91 10.38
C GLY A 12 16.70 -7.01 10.37
N THR A 13 16.40 -6.44 11.51
CA THR A 13 15.30 -5.50 11.67
C THR A 13 15.79 -4.06 11.54
N VAL A 14 15.08 -3.24 10.79
CA VAL A 14 15.31 -1.79 10.73
C VAL A 14 14.26 -1.11 11.60
N ASP A 15 14.71 -0.27 12.52
CA ASP A 15 13.85 0.66 13.24
C ASP A 15 13.68 1.93 12.40
N LEU A 16 12.47 2.14 11.89
CA LEU A 16 12.14 3.27 11.02
C LEU A 16 12.10 4.63 11.76
N THR A 17 12.12 4.63 13.09
CA THR A 17 12.15 5.87 13.88
C THR A 17 13.53 6.48 13.96
N ILE A 18 14.57 5.64 13.94
CA ILE A 18 15.99 6.05 14.02
C ILE A 18 16.79 5.67 12.76
N PRO A 19 16.17 5.30 11.66
CA PRO A 19 16.53 4.55 10.47
C PRO A 19 17.87 3.78 10.58
N ASP A 20 17.93 2.89 11.56
CA ASP A 20 19.11 2.06 11.83
C ASP A 20 18.73 0.60 12.05
N PHE A 21 19.71 -0.27 11.94
CA PHE A 21 19.54 -1.69 12.22
C PHE A 21 19.50 -1.94 13.73
N ILE A 22 18.53 -2.73 14.14
CA ILE A 22 18.47 -3.33 15.47
C ILE A 22 18.63 -4.85 15.37
N SER A 23 19.13 -5.46 16.43
CA SER A 23 19.26 -6.92 16.47
C SER A 23 17.92 -7.59 16.24
N ALA A 24 17.89 -8.61 15.39
CA ALA A 24 16.71 -9.43 15.20
C ALA A 24 16.39 -10.14 16.53
N ASP A 25 15.18 -9.95 17.03
CA ASP A 25 14.69 -10.57 18.25
C ASP A 25 13.31 -11.18 17.98
N PRO A 26 13.08 -12.45 18.36
CA PRO A 26 11.75 -13.07 18.26
C PRO A 26 10.64 -12.26 18.97
N CYS A 27 10.98 -11.49 20.00
CA CYS A 27 10.05 -10.62 20.71
C CYS A 27 9.52 -9.47 19.85
N HIS A 28 10.15 -9.16 18.71
CA HIS A 28 9.64 -8.19 17.76
C HIS A 28 8.45 -8.71 16.93
N TYR A 29 8.19 -10.03 16.97
CA TYR A 29 7.09 -10.68 16.23
C TYR A 29 7.07 -10.38 14.72
N ILE A 30 8.23 -10.12 14.12
CA ILE A 30 8.35 -9.82 12.69
C ILE A 30 8.37 -11.12 11.90
N SER A 31 7.32 -11.34 11.11
CA SER A 31 7.17 -12.51 10.24
C SER A 31 7.30 -12.18 8.74
N ARG A 32 7.54 -10.90 8.42
CA ARG A 32 7.67 -10.40 7.05
C ARG A 32 9.02 -9.76 6.84
N GLN A 33 9.49 -9.76 5.59
CA GLN A 33 10.74 -9.11 5.24
C GLN A 33 10.71 -8.56 3.82
N THR A 34 11.50 -7.53 3.58
CA THR A 34 11.82 -7.03 2.25
C THR A 34 12.71 -8.03 1.49
N ILE A 35 12.88 -7.85 0.17
CA ILE A 35 13.76 -8.74 -0.61
C ILE A 35 15.25 -8.44 -0.38
N CYS A 36 15.56 -7.22 0.03
CA CYS A 36 16.92 -6.75 0.30
C CYS A 36 16.94 -5.84 1.52
N ALA A 37 18.08 -5.73 2.15
CA ALA A 37 18.33 -4.77 3.21
C ALA A 37 18.62 -3.38 2.64
N PRO A 38 18.41 -2.29 3.43
CA PRO A 38 18.86 -0.96 3.07
C PRO A 38 20.40 -0.94 2.86
N ALA A 39 20.83 -0.27 1.81
CA ALA A 39 22.24 -0.09 1.50
C ALA A 39 22.56 1.40 1.37
N LYS A 40 23.83 1.75 1.65
CA LYS A 40 24.34 3.10 1.41
C LYS A 40 24.62 3.28 -0.08
N GLY A 41 24.39 4.47 -0.59
CA GLY A 41 24.65 4.86 -1.98
C GLY A 41 23.44 5.47 -2.67
N GLU A 42 23.67 6.08 -3.81
CA GLU A 42 22.61 6.68 -4.62
C GLU A 42 22.05 5.62 -5.58
N PRO A 43 20.74 5.46 -5.64
CA PRO A 43 20.09 4.54 -6.58
C PRO A 43 19.89 5.22 -7.95
N ASP A 44 21.00 5.58 -8.65
CA ASP A 44 21.00 6.42 -9.85
C ASP A 44 19.96 5.99 -10.89
N ARG A 45 19.87 4.70 -11.18
CA ARG A 45 18.92 4.19 -12.17
C ARG A 45 17.47 4.39 -11.74
N TRP A 46 17.17 4.28 -10.44
CA TRP A 46 15.85 4.54 -9.90
C TRP A 46 15.51 6.03 -9.94
N LEU A 47 16.45 6.90 -9.57
CA LEU A 47 16.26 8.34 -9.62
C LEU A 47 16.05 8.81 -11.06
N GLN A 48 16.86 8.33 -12.01
CA GLN A 48 16.66 8.59 -13.42
C GLN A 48 15.28 8.12 -13.91
N PHE A 49 14.84 6.93 -13.52
CA PHE A 49 13.50 6.42 -13.87
C PHE A 49 12.38 7.31 -13.33
N LEU A 50 12.50 7.80 -12.08
CA LEU A 50 11.50 8.71 -11.51
C LEU A 50 11.50 10.05 -12.28
N ASP A 51 12.65 10.58 -12.61
CA ASP A 51 12.77 11.79 -13.41
C ASP A 51 12.10 11.64 -14.79
N GLU A 52 12.35 10.52 -15.47
CA GLU A 52 11.73 10.19 -16.76
C GLU A 52 10.19 10.11 -16.68
N ILE A 53 9.62 9.38 -15.70
CA ILE A 53 8.17 9.16 -15.60
C ILE A 53 7.38 10.35 -15.05
N PHE A 54 8.03 11.22 -14.28
CA PHE A 54 7.43 12.45 -13.74
C PHE A 54 7.89 13.70 -14.46
N ALA A 55 8.55 13.56 -15.62
CA ALA A 55 8.98 14.66 -16.48
C ALA A 55 9.81 15.75 -15.75
N GLY A 56 10.67 15.33 -14.83
CA GLY A 56 11.52 16.23 -14.04
C GLY A 56 10.80 17.02 -12.95
N ASP A 57 9.53 16.71 -12.65
CA ASP A 57 8.81 17.38 -11.56
C ASP A 57 9.31 16.91 -10.20
N GLN A 58 10.29 17.64 -9.66
CA GLN A 58 10.93 17.33 -8.38
C GLN A 58 9.91 17.35 -7.23
N GLY A 59 8.88 18.19 -7.29
CA GLY A 59 7.84 18.24 -6.26
C GLY A 59 7.05 16.92 -6.17
N VAL A 60 6.72 16.33 -7.32
CA VAL A 60 6.06 15.03 -7.40
C VAL A 60 7.02 13.92 -6.97
N ILE A 61 8.28 13.94 -7.39
CA ILE A 61 9.29 12.94 -6.99
C ILE A 61 9.47 12.93 -5.47
N ASP A 62 9.64 14.09 -4.85
CA ASP A 62 9.75 14.23 -3.40
C ASP A 62 8.48 13.77 -2.67
N PHE A 63 7.31 14.02 -3.24
CA PHE A 63 6.05 13.53 -2.70
C PHE A 63 5.98 12.01 -2.72
N ILE A 64 6.35 11.38 -3.83
CA ILE A 64 6.37 9.92 -4.00
C ILE A 64 7.38 9.28 -3.04
N GLN A 65 8.53 9.90 -2.83
CA GLN A 65 9.52 9.43 -1.85
C GLN A 65 8.94 9.44 -0.44
N ARG A 66 8.30 10.54 -0.02
CA ARG A 66 7.63 10.64 1.29
C ARG A 66 6.49 9.64 1.41
N LEU A 67 5.69 9.45 0.35
CA LEU A 67 4.63 8.45 0.31
C LEU A 67 5.16 7.04 0.55
N CYS A 68 6.22 6.65 -0.14
CA CYS A 68 6.86 5.35 0.06
C CYS A 68 7.40 5.19 1.49
N GLY A 69 8.06 6.21 2.02
CA GLY A 69 8.53 6.23 3.41
C GLY A 69 7.39 6.09 4.41
N TYR A 70 6.31 6.87 4.24
CA TYR A 70 5.11 6.77 5.09
C TYR A 70 4.49 5.38 5.04
N ALA A 71 4.31 4.82 3.85
CA ALA A 71 3.75 3.49 3.70
C ALA A 71 4.61 2.40 4.37
N LEU A 72 5.93 2.54 4.41
CA LEU A 72 6.81 1.62 5.15
C LEU A 72 6.56 1.61 6.66
N THR A 73 6.12 2.71 7.25
CA THR A 73 5.84 2.77 8.69
C THR A 73 4.61 1.99 9.13
N GLY A 74 3.75 1.57 8.19
CA GLY A 74 2.47 0.91 8.51
C GLY A 74 1.47 1.78 9.26
N GLN A 75 1.66 3.10 9.28
CA GLN A 75 0.71 4.03 9.88
C GLN A 75 -0.44 4.34 8.92
N THR A 76 -1.62 4.55 9.47
CA THR A 76 -2.85 4.87 8.70
C THR A 76 -3.45 6.23 9.09
N ARG A 77 -2.74 7.03 9.89
CA ARG A 77 -3.22 8.29 10.46
C ARG A 77 -3.66 9.35 9.46
N GLU A 78 -3.15 9.27 8.22
CA GLU A 78 -3.53 10.22 7.16
C GLU A 78 -4.90 9.88 6.54
N GLU A 79 -5.41 8.66 6.77
CA GLU A 79 -6.72 8.18 6.29
C GLU A 79 -6.92 8.40 4.79
N LYS A 80 -5.86 8.21 3.99
CA LYS A 80 -5.85 8.50 2.56
C LYS A 80 -5.52 7.28 1.71
N LEU A 81 -6.12 7.25 0.54
CA LEU A 81 -5.67 6.44 -0.58
C LEU A 81 -4.94 7.32 -1.59
N PHE A 82 -4.07 6.70 -2.37
CA PHE A 82 -3.35 7.39 -3.43
C PHE A 82 -3.71 6.78 -4.77
N PHE A 83 -3.91 7.64 -5.77
CA PHE A 83 -4.30 7.19 -7.10
C PHE A 83 -3.30 7.67 -8.15
N LEU A 84 -2.57 6.73 -8.74
CA LEU A 84 -1.65 6.99 -9.85
C LEU A 84 -2.46 7.08 -11.16
N TYR A 85 -2.69 8.31 -11.60
CA TYR A 85 -3.43 8.59 -12.81
C TYR A 85 -2.50 8.89 -13.99
N GLY A 86 -2.92 8.48 -15.17
CA GLY A 86 -2.25 8.84 -16.41
C GLY A 86 -2.54 7.88 -17.55
N SER A 87 -2.37 8.35 -18.79
CA SER A 87 -2.51 7.55 -20.01
C SER A 87 -1.56 6.34 -19.99
N GLY A 88 -1.81 5.34 -20.81
CA GLY A 88 -0.94 4.17 -20.93
C GLY A 88 0.52 4.49 -21.26
N ALA A 89 1.42 3.54 -21.01
CA ALA A 89 2.85 3.61 -21.32
C ALA A 89 3.64 4.73 -20.61
N ASN A 90 3.24 5.14 -19.40
CA ASN A 90 3.84 6.20 -18.60
C ASN A 90 4.58 5.71 -17.34
N GLY A 91 5.04 4.47 -17.32
CA GLY A 91 5.86 3.93 -16.22
C GLY A 91 5.12 3.45 -14.97
N LYS A 92 3.80 3.71 -14.79
CA LYS A 92 3.03 3.30 -13.59
C LYS A 92 3.25 1.84 -13.21
N SER A 93 3.10 0.92 -14.18
CA SER A 93 3.25 -0.52 -13.91
C SER A 93 4.65 -0.86 -13.46
N LYS A 94 5.68 -0.29 -14.08
CA LYS A 94 7.08 -0.50 -13.67
C LYS A 94 7.37 0.04 -12.28
N PHE A 95 6.83 1.21 -11.95
CA PHE A 95 6.92 1.78 -10.61
C PHE A 95 6.33 0.82 -9.56
N LEU A 96 5.09 0.35 -9.77
CA LEU A 96 4.42 -0.55 -8.85
C LEU A 96 5.07 -1.93 -8.78
N GLU A 97 5.56 -2.48 -9.90
CA GLU A 97 6.30 -3.74 -9.93
C GLU A 97 7.58 -3.65 -9.12
N THR A 98 8.33 -2.55 -9.25
CA THR A 98 9.57 -2.32 -8.49
C THR A 98 9.29 -2.26 -7.00
N LEU A 99 8.28 -1.51 -6.56
CA LEU A 99 7.90 -1.46 -5.15
C LEU A 99 7.47 -2.84 -4.64
N THR A 100 6.63 -3.54 -5.41
CA THR A 100 6.18 -4.89 -5.05
C THR A 100 7.36 -5.85 -4.89
N TYR A 101 8.33 -5.78 -5.78
CA TYR A 101 9.52 -6.62 -5.74
C TYR A 101 10.37 -6.34 -4.50
N ILE A 102 10.69 -5.07 -4.24
CA ILE A 102 11.55 -4.67 -3.11
C ILE A 102 10.85 -4.98 -1.77
N TRP A 103 9.57 -4.65 -1.66
CA TRP A 103 8.82 -4.81 -0.41
C TRP A 103 8.38 -6.25 -0.14
N ASN A 104 8.44 -7.12 -1.15
CA ASN A 104 8.19 -8.55 -1.04
C ASN A 104 6.82 -8.81 -0.34
N ASN A 105 6.80 -9.55 0.76
CA ASN A 105 5.56 -9.90 1.45
C ASN A 105 4.95 -8.76 2.30
N TYR A 106 5.58 -7.58 2.36
CA TYR A 106 4.93 -6.36 2.84
C TYR A 106 4.02 -5.71 1.79
N ALA A 107 4.17 -6.04 0.50
CA ALA A 107 3.28 -5.58 -0.55
C ALA A 107 2.29 -6.67 -0.95
N THR A 108 1.03 -6.32 -1.15
CA THR A 108 0.00 -7.24 -1.63
C THR A 108 -0.93 -6.55 -2.63
N ARG A 109 -1.75 -7.34 -3.31
CA ARG A 109 -2.74 -6.81 -4.26
C ARG A 109 -4.14 -7.10 -3.77
N ILE A 110 -5.01 -6.11 -3.92
CA ILE A 110 -6.46 -6.24 -3.71
C ILE A 110 -7.16 -6.38 -5.06
N ALA A 111 -8.13 -7.29 -5.13
CA ALA A 111 -8.94 -7.42 -6.34
C ALA A 111 -9.76 -6.13 -6.55
N PRO A 112 -9.79 -5.54 -7.77
CA PRO A 112 -10.55 -4.33 -8.03
C PRO A 112 -12.02 -4.44 -7.65
N THR A 113 -12.60 -5.65 -7.82
CA THR A 113 -13.99 -5.94 -7.47
C THR A 113 -14.30 -5.78 -5.98
N THR A 114 -13.30 -5.85 -5.11
CA THR A 114 -13.44 -5.63 -3.65
C THR A 114 -13.73 -4.16 -3.32
N LEU A 115 -13.33 -3.26 -4.21
CA LEU A 115 -13.51 -1.82 -4.05
C LEU A 115 -14.79 -1.29 -4.71
N LEU A 116 -15.57 -2.18 -5.33
CA LEU A 116 -16.80 -1.84 -6.04
C LEU A 116 -18.04 -2.02 -5.16
N ASN A 117 -19.02 -1.14 -5.36
CA ASN A 117 -20.33 -1.25 -4.74
C ASN A 117 -21.15 -2.38 -5.38
N LYS A 118 -20.97 -3.61 -4.88
CA LYS A 118 -21.72 -4.80 -5.32
C LYS A 118 -22.62 -5.34 -4.22
N ARG A 119 -23.85 -5.74 -4.59
CA ARG A 119 -24.86 -6.25 -3.65
C ARG A 119 -24.48 -7.57 -2.94
N PHE A 120 -23.58 -8.34 -3.52
CA PHE A 120 -23.11 -9.62 -2.98
C PHE A 120 -21.61 -9.76 -3.21
N SER A 121 -20.83 -9.57 -2.17
CA SER A 121 -19.40 -9.84 -2.21
C SER A 121 -18.94 -10.44 -0.90
N ASP A 122 -18.66 -11.73 -0.91
CA ASP A 122 -17.91 -12.35 0.18
C ASP A 122 -16.42 -12.07 -0.05
N HIS A 123 -15.97 -10.92 0.40
CA HIS A 123 -14.58 -10.48 0.28
C HIS A 123 -13.73 -10.81 1.51
N SER A 124 -14.22 -11.64 2.43
CA SER A 124 -13.52 -11.93 3.68
C SER A 124 -12.11 -12.46 3.48
N THR A 125 -11.89 -13.28 2.43
CA THR A 125 -10.56 -13.79 2.07
C THR A 125 -9.66 -12.71 1.46
N GLU A 126 -10.22 -11.80 0.64
CA GLU A 126 -9.47 -10.67 0.10
C GLU A 126 -9.04 -9.72 1.21
N ILE A 127 -9.89 -9.47 2.19
CA ILE A 127 -9.55 -8.67 3.37
C ILE A 127 -8.50 -9.37 4.23
N ALA A 128 -8.62 -10.67 4.44
CA ALA A 128 -7.65 -11.45 5.23
C ALA A 128 -6.21 -11.34 4.68
N LYS A 129 -6.02 -11.26 3.36
CA LYS A 129 -4.71 -11.09 2.73
C LYS A 129 -4.02 -9.78 3.07
N LEU A 130 -4.78 -8.77 3.50
CA LEU A 130 -4.26 -7.43 3.80
C LEU A 130 -3.60 -7.37 5.17
N ALA A 131 -3.87 -8.36 6.04
CA ALA A 131 -3.31 -8.39 7.39
C ALA A 131 -1.77 -8.37 7.34
N GLY A 132 -1.17 -7.38 8.02
CA GLY A 132 0.28 -7.18 8.09
C GLY A 132 0.96 -6.65 6.80
N ALA A 133 0.18 -6.35 5.75
CA ALA A 133 0.72 -5.62 4.60
C ALA A 133 1.04 -4.16 5.00
N ARG A 134 1.98 -3.54 4.28
CA ARG A 134 2.34 -2.12 4.36
C ARG A 134 1.92 -1.34 3.13
N LEU A 135 1.85 -2.03 2.00
CA LEU A 135 1.42 -1.49 0.72
C LEU A 135 0.37 -2.42 0.11
N VAL A 136 -0.81 -1.88 -0.15
CA VAL A 136 -1.87 -2.58 -0.86
C VAL A 136 -2.08 -1.93 -2.22
N LEU A 137 -1.87 -2.71 -3.27
CA LEU A 137 -1.97 -2.25 -4.64
C LEU A 137 -3.30 -2.69 -5.27
N GLY A 138 -4.01 -1.73 -5.84
CA GLY A 138 -5.18 -2.00 -6.67
C GLY A 138 -4.94 -1.57 -8.11
N SER A 139 -5.47 -2.37 -9.05
CA SER A 139 -5.48 -2.01 -10.46
C SER A 139 -6.74 -1.25 -10.84
N GLU A 140 -6.72 -0.72 -12.07
CA GLU A 140 -7.82 0.01 -12.66
C GLU A 140 -9.15 -0.76 -12.60
N LEU A 141 -10.20 -0.03 -12.25
CA LEU A 141 -11.56 -0.52 -12.40
C LEU A 141 -11.99 -0.43 -13.85
N PRO A 142 -12.87 -1.34 -14.32
CA PRO A 142 -13.51 -1.19 -15.62
C PRO A 142 -14.21 0.16 -15.75
N THR A 143 -14.21 0.72 -16.93
CA THR A 143 -14.87 2.01 -17.23
C THR A 143 -16.36 1.95 -16.87
N GLY A 144 -16.84 2.97 -16.16
CA GLY A 144 -18.26 3.09 -15.75
C GLY A 144 -18.59 2.43 -14.40
N GLU A 145 -17.64 1.74 -13.78
CA GLU A 145 -17.84 1.22 -12.42
C GLU A 145 -17.68 2.34 -11.37
N ILE A 146 -18.37 2.17 -10.26
CA ILE A 146 -18.41 3.15 -9.16
C ILE A 146 -17.78 2.52 -7.93
N TRP A 147 -16.90 3.26 -7.29
CA TRP A 147 -16.29 2.84 -6.04
C TRP A 147 -17.29 2.80 -4.90
N ASP A 148 -17.03 1.89 -3.98
CA ASP A 148 -17.73 1.82 -2.70
C ASP A 148 -17.03 2.74 -1.70
N ASP A 149 -17.60 3.93 -1.49
CA ASP A 149 -17.06 4.96 -0.60
C ASP A 149 -16.93 4.45 0.83
N GLN A 150 -17.90 3.64 1.29
CA GLN A 150 -17.87 3.06 2.63
C GLN A 150 -16.71 2.08 2.77
N LYS A 151 -16.49 1.24 1.75
CA LYS A 151 -15.38 0.28 1.73
C LYS A 151 -14.02 0.96 1.69
N LEU A 152 -13.88 2.02 0.93
CA LEU A 152 -12.65 2.81 0.90
C LEU A 152 -12.35 3.43 2.27
N LYS A 153 -13.35 4.02 2.93
CA LYS A 153 -13.22 4.59 4.28
C LYS A 153 -12.83 3.51 5.30
N GLU A 154 -13.46 2.35 5.25
CA GLU A 154 -13.14 1.20 6.10
C GLU A 154 -11.66 0.77 5.92
N LEU A 155 -11.18 0.70 4.69
CA LEU A 155 -9.81 0.27 4.40
C LEU A 155 -8.74 1.33 4.75
N THR A 156 -9.09 2.60 4.76
CA THR A 156 -8.12 3.70 5.01
C THR A 156 -8.22 4.30 6.42
N GLY A 157 -9.35 4.12 7.10
CA GLY A 157 -9.67 4.81 8.36
C GLY A 157 -8.97 4.26 9.61
N GLY A 158 -8.19 3.16 9.48
CA GLY A 158 -7.50 2.58 10.65
C GLY A 158 -8.40 1.77 11.60
N ASP A 159 -9.69 1.62 11.27
CA ASP A 159 -10.62 0.76 12.02
C ASP A 159 -10.24 -0.71 11.89
N THR A 160 -10.65 -1.51 12.88
CA THR A 160 -10.43 -2.96 12.87
C THR A 160 -11.16 -3.61 11.70
N LEU A 161 -10.41 -4.35 10.91
CA LEU A 161 -10.93 -5.14 9.79
C LEU A 161 -11.10 -6.60 10.23
N THR A 162 -12.18 -7.23 9.75
CA THR A 162 -12.44 -8.66 9.96
C THR A 162 -12.21 -9.42 8.66
N GLY A 163 -11.33 -10.41 8.69
CA GLY A 163 -11.01 -11.28 7.56
C GLY A 163 -11.15 -12.75 7.92
N ARG A 164 -11.20 -13.59 6.89
CA ARG A 164 -11.22 -15.04 7.06
C ARG A 164 -10.57 -15.72 5.87
N PHE A 165 -9.60 -16.59 6.09
CA PHE A 165 -9.14 -17.50 5.05
C PHE A 165 -10.14 -18.65 4.86
N MET A 166 -10.09 -19.27 3.69
CA MET A 166 -10.99 -20.37 3.38
C MET A 166 -10.86 -21.50 4.41
N ARG A 167 -11.99 -21.96 4.97
CA ARG A 167 -12.07 -23.02 5.99
C ARG A 167 -11.38 -22.69 7.33
N GLN A 168 -11.21 -21.40 7.62
CA GLN A 168 -10.70 -20.94 8.90
C GLN A 168 -11.73 -20.04 9.58
N ASP A 169 -11.56 -19.79 10.88
CA ASP A 169 -12.36 -18.85 11.65
C ASP A 169 -12.09 -17.40 11.24
N PHE A 170 -13.00 -16.51 11.57
CA PHE A 170 -12.80 -15.09 11.42
C PHE A 170 -11.74 -14.59 12.40
N PHE A 171 -10.95 -13.63 11.96
CA PHE A 171 -10.01 -12.93 12.81
C PHE A 171 -10.04 -11.43 12.52
N ASP A 172 -9.72 -10.67 13.53
CA ASP A 172 -9.67 -9.21 13.48
C ASP A 172 -8.23 -8.73 13.42
N PHE A 173 -7.98 -7.68 12.65
CA PHE A 173 -6.69 -7.03 12.58
C PHE A 173 -6.83 -5.53 12.32
N LYS A 174 -5.86 -4.76 12.75
CA LYS A 174 -5.77 -3.35 12.39
C LYS A 174 -5.01 -3.19 11.08
N PRO A 175 -5.51 -2.39 10.13
CA PRO A 175 -4.78 -2.10 8.91
C PRO A 175 -3.47 -1.37 9.22
N GLN A 176 -2.41 -1.79 8.54
CA GLN A 176 -1.07 -1.20 8.63
C GLN A 176 -0.57 -0.86 7.21
N PHE A 177 -1.48 -0.56 6.31
CA PHE A 177 -1.12 -0.38 4.91
C PHE A 177 -1.60 0.96 4.34
N THR A 178 -0.86 1.42 3.37
CA THR A 178 -1.29 2.48 2.46
C THR A 178 -1.90 1.86 1.22
N LEU A 179 -3.08 2.33 0.82
CA LEU A 179 -3.77 1.90 -0.39
C LEU A 179 -3.31 2.75 -1.57
N LEU A 180 -2.67 2.11 -2.55
CA LEU A 180 -2.15 2.75 -3.75
C LEU A 180 -2.80 2.12 -4.98
N LEU A 181 -3.64 2.88 -5.64
CA LEU A 181 -4.38 2.44 -6.81
C LEU A 181 -3.79 3.06 -8.07
N ALA A 182 -3.89 2.35 -9.19
CA ALA A 182 -3.43 2.87 -10.47
C ALA A 182 -4.49 2.68 -11.55
N GLY A 183 -4.67 3.68 -12.39
CA GLY A 183 -5.63 3.64 -13.47
C GLY A 183 -5.39 4.65 -14.57
N ASN A 184 -6.07 4.47 -15.70
CA ASN A 184 -6.04 5.38 -16.83
C ASN A 184 -7.26 6.32 -16.86
N HIS A 185 -8.24 6.06 -16.00
CA HIS A 185 -9.44 6.88 -15.86
C HIS A 185 -9.64 7.23 -14.39
N ILE A 186 -10.07 8.47 -14.15
CA ILE A 186 -10.43 8.89 -12.79
C ILE A 186 -11.72 8.17 -12.42
N PRO A 187 -11.75 7.43 -11.30
CA PRO A 187 -12.93 6.69 -10.88
C PRO A 187 -14.08 7.62 -10.52
N GLN A 188 -15.29 7.11 -10.72
CA GLN A 188 -16.50 7.83 -10.29
C GLN A 188 -16.85 7.43 -8.85
N MET A 189 -17.26 8.41 -8.06
CA MET A 189 -17.79 8.23 -6.70
C MET A 189 -19.26 8.66 -6.68
N LYS A 190 -20.11 7.93 -5.95
CA LYS A 190 -21.55 8.22 -5.92
C LYS A 190 -21.88 9.52 -5.20
N HIS A 191 -21.15 9.83 -4.14
CA HIS A 191 -21.36 11.03 -3.33
C HIS A 191 -19.99 11.63 -3.03
N VAL A 192 -19.78 12.87 -3.49
CA VAL A 192 -18.60 13.64 -3.11
C VAL A 192 -18.99 14.49 -1.91
N GLY A 193 -18.93 13.92 -0.71
CA GLY A 193 -19.07 14.66 0.54
C GLY A 193 -17.77 15.40 0.90
N GLU A 194 -17.80 16.21 1.97
CA GLU A 194 -16.58 16.90 2.42
C GLU A 194 -15.46 15.94 2.84
N ALA A 195 -15.80 14.74 3.31
CA ALA A 195 -14.84 13.71 3.71
C ALA A 195 -14.06 13.09 2.53
N GLU A 196 -14.62 13.11 1.33
CA GLU A 196 -13.99 12.59 0.10
C GLU A 196 -13.10 13.65 -0.61
N ARG A 197 -13.13 14.90 -0.14
CA ARG A 197 -12.31 16.01 -0.68
C ARG A 197 -10.98 16.18 0.06
N ARG A 198 -10.72 15.36 1.06
CA ARG A 198 -9.47 15.43 1.85
C ARG A 198 -8.32 14.65 1.26
#